data_dbd9939fc46bfaa438e5eb1ef89d69e5
#
_entry.id   dbd9939fc46bfaa438e5eb1ef89d69e5
#
_cell.length_a   1.000
_cell.length_b   1.000
_cell.length_c   1.000
_cell.angle_alpha   90.00
_cell.angle_beta   90.00
_cell.angle_gamma   90.00
#
_symmetry.space_group_name_H-M   'P 1'
#
loop_
_entity.id
_entity.type
_entity.pdbx_description
1 polymer ?
#
loop_
_entity_poly.entity_id
_entity_poly.type
_entity_poly.pdbx_seq_one_letter_code
_entity_poly.pdbx_strand_id
1 'polypeptide(L)'
;KHAGHSYIRGNDEWNERGDVWNYEEVYLNPGLEGQRPIPKNTVTLGDQLKKAGYATSIVGKWGLGAPESDGIPTLQGFDFFYGYNCQRQAHNLYPAHLWENETKVMLNNQLVAPRTKLDSLADPYNEESYLLFTQNDYAPQKIQEKALSFIENNKDVPFFMYYASPLPHLPLQAPKEYVDKYRKILGEEEPYVGNDSYFPNRYPRATYAAM
;
A
#
# COMPACT_ATOMS: atom_id res chain seq x y z
N LYS A 1 -17.19 -19.43 4.31
CA LYS A 1 -17.39 -17.97 4.40
C LYS A 1 -16.01 -17.34 4.47
N HIS A 2 -15.68 -16.48 3.52
CA HIS A 2 -14.51 -15.62 3.65
C HIS A 2 -14.83 -14.57 4.71
N ALA A 3 -14.51 -14.88 5.96
CA ALA A 3 -14.84 -14.04 7.12
C ALA A 3 -14.36 -12.59 6.96
N GLY A 4 -13.26 -12.39 6.25
CA GLY A 4 -12.68 -11.07 6.05
C GLY A 4 -13.52 -10.10 5.22
N HIS A 5 -14.29 -10.55 4.25
CA HIS A 5 -14.99 -9.63 3.35
C HIS A 5 -16.09 -8.82 4.02
N SER A 6 -16.82 -9.40 4.96
CA SER A 6 -17.88 -8.70 5.67
C SER A 6 -17.35 -7.73 6.72
N TYR A 7 -16.12 -7.91 7.18
CA TYR A 7 -15.50 -7.01 8.16
C TYR A 7 -14.71 -5.87 7.51
N ILE A 8 -14.05 -6.13 6.40
CA ILE A 8 -13.19 -5.14 5.74
C ILE A 8 -13.99 -4.12 4.96
N ARG A 9 -15.13 -4.52 4.42
CA ARG A 9 -15.99 -3.70 3.55
C ARG A 9 -17.41 -3.58 4.07
N GLY A 10 -17.63 -3.89 5.33
CA GLY A 10 -18.94 -3.75 5.95
C GLY A 10 -19.38 -2.29 5.99
N ASN A 11 -20.68 -2.08 5.92
CA ASN A 11 -21.31 -0.77 6.15
C ASN A 11 -21.38 -0.52 7.64
N ASP A 12 -20.25 -0.37 8.28
CA ASP A 12 -20.17 -0.20 9.71
C ASP A 12 -19.41 1.06 10.09
N GLU A 13 -19.34 1.31 11.36
CA GLU A 13 -18.71 2.49 11.93
C GLU A 13 -17.27 2.72 11.45
N TRP A 14 -16.51 1.68 11.12
CA TRP A 14 -15.15 1.83 10.65
C TRP A 14 -15.06 2.41 9.24
N ASN A 15 -15.99 2.04 8.36
CA ASN A 15 -16.09 2.68 7.05
C ASN A 15 -16.52 4.14 7.16
N GLU A 16 -17.38 4.45 8.12
CA GLU A 16 -17.84 5.82 8.36
C GLU A 16 -16.77 6.67 9.04
N ARG A 17 -15.97 6.08 9.94
CA ARG A 17 -14.98 6.79 10.76
C ARG A 17 -13.63 6.99 10.11
N GLY A 18 -13.14 6.01 9.43
CA GLY A 18 -11.72 5.97 9.12
C GLY A 18 -11.41 5.51 7.73
N ASP A 19 -12.41 5.28 6.95
CA ASP A 19 -12.12 4.81 5.64
C ASP A 19 -11.62 5.94 4.74
N VAL A 20 -10.84 6.83 5.35
CA VAL A 20 -9.77 7.48 4.65
C VAL A 20 -10.21 8.59 3.71
N TRP A 21 -11.35 9.17 3.99
CA TRP A 21 -11.81 10.31 3.20
C TRP A 21 -11.16 11.63 3.66
N ASN A 22 -10.79 11.72 4.94
CA ASN A 22 -9.98 12.83 5.47
C ASN A 22 -8.54 12.36 5.72
N TYR A 23 -7.71 12.48 4.71
CA TYR A 23 -6.32 12.01 4.76
C TYR A 23 -5.46 12.71 5.79
N GLU A 24 -5.68 13.98 6.04
CA GLU A 24 -4.94 14.73 7.06
C GLU A 24 -5.26 14.20 8.45
N GLU A 25 -6.54 13.95 8.75
CA GLU A 25 -6.97 13.40 10.01
C GLU A 25 -6.42 11.97 10.24
N VAL A 26 -6.53 11.13 9.21
CA VAL A 26 -5.98 9.76 9.27
C VAL A 26 -4.46 9.77 9.44
N TYR A 27 -3.77 10.69 8.75
CA TYR A 27 -2.33 10.82 8.87
C TYR A 27 -1.89 11.20 10.29
N LEU A 28 -2.67 12.03 10.98
CA LEU A 28 -2.40 12.49 12.34
C LEU A 28 -2.90 11.52 13.42
N ASN A 29 -3.84 10.64 13.08
CA ASN A 29 -4.47 9.72 14.03
C ASN A 29 -4.34 8.27 13.57
N PRO A 30 -3.33 7.53 14.04
CA PRO A 30 -3.11 6.13 13.67
C PRO A 30 -4.31 5.21 13.91
N GLY A 31 -5.11 5.47 14.95
CA GLY A 31 -6.31 4.69 15.23
C GLY A 31 -7.40 4.76 14.16
N LEU A 32 -7.32 5.75 13.25
CA LEU A 32 -8.20 5.87 12.08
C LEU A 32 -7.58 5.29 10.81
N GLU A 33 -6.30 4.90 10.86
CA GLU A 33 -5.55 4.45 9.70
C GLU A 33 -5.74 2.95 9.46
N GLY A 34 -6.91 2.53 9.02
CA GLY A 34 -7.12 1.14 8.70
C GLY A 34 -8.58 0.78 8.50
N GLN A 35 -8.79 -0.49 8.24
CA GLN A 35 -10.09 -1.10 8.19
C GLN A 35 -10.46 -1.65 9.57
N ARG A 36 -11.72 -2.07 9.69
CA ARG A 36 -12.20 -2.75 10.88
C ARG A 36 -11.30 -3.93 11.25
N PRO A 37 -10.87 -4.04 12.50
CA PRO A 37 -10.06 -5.16 12.95
C PRO A 37 -10.82 -6.48 12.86
N ILE A 38 -10.13 -7.54 12.49
CA ILE A 38 -10.66 -8.89 12.64
C ILE A 38 -10.83 -9.21 14.13
N PRO A 39 -11.79 -10.08 14.50
CA PRO A 39 -12.01 -10.42 15.91
C PRO A 39 -10.74 -10.97 16.56
N LYS A 40 -10.45 -10.53 17.77
CA LYS A 40 -9.26 -10.88 18.56
C LYS A 40 -8.96 -12.38 18.64
N ASN A 41 -10.00 -13.21 18.64
CA ASN A 41 -9.86 -14.66 18.77
C ASN A 41 -9.85 -15.38 17.42
N THR A 42 -9.70 -14.66 16.31
CA THR A 42 -9.57 -15.27 14.98
C THR A 42 -8.23 -15.99 14.91
N VAL A 43 -8.27 -17.28 14.63
CA VAL A 43 -7.06 -18.06 14.42
C VAL A 43 -6.61 -17.87 12.97
N THR A 44 -5.45 -17.26 12.79
CA THR A 44 -4.87 -16.98 11.48
C THR A 44 -3.89 -18.05 11.03
N LEU A 45 -3.51 -18.01 9.75
CA LEU A 45 -2.43 -18.85 9.23
C LEU A 45 -1.09 -18.48 9.92
N GLY A 46 -0.86 -17.20 10.19
CA GLY A 46 0.31 -16.71 10.92
C GLY A 46 0.42 -17.38 12.30
N ASP A 47 -0.67 -17.40 13.06
CA ASP A 47 -0.71 -18.06 14.38
C ASP A 47 -0.34 -19.54 14.32
N GLN A 48 -0.85 -20.25 13.31
CA GLN A 48 -0.59 -21.70 13.18
C GLN A 48 0.86 -21.96 12.79
N LEU A 49 1.40 -21.20 11.88
CA LEU A 49 2.80 -21.35 11.44
C LEU A 49 3.78 -20.93 12.52
N LYS A 50 3.50 -19.85 13.24
CA LYS A 50 4.29 -19.44 14.41
C LYS A 50 4.32 -20.52 15.49
N LYS A 51 3.16 -21.16 15.80
CA LYS A 51 3.10 -22.30 16.71
C LYS A 51 3.88 -23.52 16.20
N ALA A 52 4.01 -23.69 14.89
CA ALA A 52 4.81 -24.74 14.28
C ALA A 52 6.31 -24.40 14.21
N GLY A 53 6.74 -23.26 14.76
CA GLY A 53 8.16 -22.87 14.84
C GLY A 53 8.67 -22.11 13.62
N TYR A 54 7.81 -21.60 12.77
CA TYR A 54 8.20 -20.76 11.65
C TYR A 54 8.43 -19.31 12.11
N ALA A 55 9.48 -18.67 11.58
CA ALA A 55 9.56 -17.21 11.55
C ALA A 55 8.52 -16.68 10.55
N THR A 56 7.67 -15.74 10.97
CA THR A 56 6.50 -15.34 10.17
C THR A 56 6.56 -13.87 9.79
N SER A 57 6.27 -13.56 8.53
CA SER A 57 6.18 -12.17 8.09
C SER A 57 5.02 -11.93 7.12
N ILE A 58 4.57 -10.68 7.12
CA ILE A 58 3.74 -10.14 6.06
C ILE A 58 4.33 -8.81 5.59
N VAL A 59 4.44 -8.63 4.29
CA VAL A 59 4.87 -7.37 3.67
C VAL A 59 3.90 -6.95 2.59
N GLY A 60 3.58 -5.66 2.52
CA GLY A 60 2.62 -5.13 1.55
C GLY A 60 1.34 -4.61 2.19
N LYS A 61 0.17 -4.97 1.64
CA LYS A 61 -1.14 -4.51 2.14
C LYS A 61 -1.68 -5.43 3.23
N TRP A 62 -2.03 -4.85 4.39
CA TRP A 62 -2.74 -5.55 5.45
C TRP A 62 -4.27 -5.41 5.29
N GLY A 63 -4.88 -4.43 5.91
CA GLY A 63 -6.31 -4.15 5.79
C GLY A 63 -7.21 -4.93 6.76
N LEU A 64 -6.68 -5.55 7.79
CA LEU A 64 -7.42 -6.33 8.78
C LEU A 64 -7.41 -5.72 10.19
N GLY A 65 -6.99 -4.49 10.31
CA GLY A 65 -7.01 -3.72 11.54
C GLY A 65 -6.14 -2.48 11.44
N ALA A 66 -6.62 -1.36 12.00
CA ALA A 66 -5.84 -0.14 12.11
C ALA A 66 -4.69 -0.32 13.11
N PRO A 67 -3.64 0.51 13.05
CA PRO A 67 -2.70 0.64 14.15
C PRO A 67 -3.45 0.85 15.48
N GLU A 68 -2.87 0.37 16.57
CA GLU A 68 -3.47 0.42 17.92
C GLU A 68 -4.75 -0.44 18.11
N SER A 69 -5.11 -1.27 17.11
CA SER A 69 -6.23 -2.21 17.23
C SER A 69 -5.75 -3.64 17.49
N ASP A 70 -6.66 -4.49 17.98
CA ASP A 70 -6.38 -5.93 18.11
C ASP A 70 -6.10 -6.65 16.78
N GLY A 71 -6.39 -6.00 15.66
CA GLY A 71 -6.24 -6.58 14.32
C GLY A 71 -4.90 -6.31 13.64
N ILE A 72 -3.92 -5.70 14.31
CA ILE A 72 -2.61 -5.43 13.71
C ILE A 72 -1.85 -6.74 13.40
N PRO A 73 -0.96 -6.76 12.38
CA PRO A 73 -0.26 -7.97 11.96
C PRO A 73 0.48 -8.70 13.08
N THR A 74 1.14 -7.95 13.97
CA THR A 74 1.93 -8.49 15.08
C THR A 74 1.09 -9.23 16.12
N LEU A 75 -0.19 -8.88 16.26
CA LEU A 75 -1.16 -9.58 17.10
C LEU A 75 -1.91 -10.71 16.36
N GLN A 76 -1.64 -10.88 15.07
CA GLN A 76 -2.27 -11.87 14.20
C GLN A 76 -1.27 -12.93 13.71
N GLY A 77 -0.25 -13.22 14.54
CA GLY A 77 0.69 -14.31 14.32
C GLY A 77 1.86 -14.00 13.40
N PHE A 78 2.10 -12.73 13.06
CA PHE A 78 3.28 -12.33 12.30
C PHE A 78 4.35 -11.70 13.19
N ASP A 79 5.60 -12.18 13.09
CA ASP A 79 6.75 -11.64 13.81
C ASP A 79 7.24 -10.33 13.19
N PHE A 80 7.01 -10.16 11.90
CA PHE A 80 7.41 -8.97 11.15
C PHE A 80 6.32 -8.51 10.18
N PHE A 81 6.10 -7.21 10.16
CA PHE A 81 5.25 -6.53 9.20
C PHE A 81 5.96 -5.31 8.61
N TYR A 82 5.84 -5.12 7.30
CA TYR A 82 6.19 -3.85 6.65
C TYR A 82 5.24 -3.53 5.50
N GLY A 83 4.61 -2.36 5.56
CA GLY A 83 3.70 -1.94 4.49
C GLY A 83 2.59 -1.01 4.91
N TYR A 84 1.44 -1.15 4.26
CA TYR A 84 0.24 -0.36 4.51
C TYR A 84 -0.68 -1.07 5.49
N ASN A 85 -1.02 -0.45 6.60
CA ASN A 85 -2.10 -0.94 7.46
C ASN A 85 -3.47 -0.72 6.81
N CYS A 86 -3.66 0.41 6.15
CA CYS A 86 -4.89 0.75 5.46
C CYS A 86 -4.83 0.34 3.98
N GLN A 87 -5.73 -0.53 3.56
CA GLN A 87 -5.81 -0.96 2.17
C GLN A 87 -6.01 0.21 1.18
N ARG A 88 -6.74 1.26 1.57
CA ARG A 88 -7.00 2.40 0.69
C ARG A 88 -5.80 3.32 0.53
N GLN A 89 -4.93 3.40 1.51
CA GLN A 89 -3.69 4.17 1.36
C GLN A 89 -2.76 3.56 0.31
N ALA A 90 -2.88 2.26 0.03
CA ALA A 90 -2.19 1.63 -1.09
C ALA A 90 -2.71 2.04 -2.48
N HIS A 91 -3.67 2.96 -2.55
CA HIS A 91 -4.02 3.72 -3.77
C HIS A 91 -3.10 4.94 -3.99
N ASN A 92 -1.98 4.98 -3.30
CA ASN A 92 -0.83 5.84 -3.56
C ASN A 92 0.44 5.01 -3.36
N LEU A 93 1.21 4.79 -4.42
CA LEU A 93 2.45 4.01 -4.37
C LEU A 93 3.67 4.88 -3.99
N TYR A 94 3.47 6.18 -3.78
CA TYR A 94 4.40 7.12 -3.16
C TYR A 94 3.77 7.73 -1.89
N PRO A 95 3.43 6.91 -0.87
CA PRO A 95 2.79 7.40 0.35
C PRO A 95 3.78 8.22 1.19
N ALA A 96 3.27 9.09 2.06
CA ALA A 96 4.10 9.83 3.00
C ALA A 96 4.72 8.95 4.09
N HIS A 97 4.13 7.77 4.35
CA HIS A 97 4.65 6.80 5.33
C HIS A 97 4.18 5.38 5.02
N LEU A 98 4.89 4.43 5.59
CA LEU A 98 4.51 3.03 5.76
C LEU A 98 4.61 2.66 7.24
N TRP A 99 4.32 1.41 7.56
CA TRP A 99 4.44 0.88 8.91
C TRP A 99 5.47 -0.26 8.95
N GLU A 100 6.32 -0.23 9.96
CA GLU A 100 7.15 -1.36 10.35
C GLU A 100 6.68 -1.86 11.71
N ASN A 101 6.04 -3.00 11.74
CA ASN A 101 5.31 -3.49 12.90
C ASN A 101 4.30 -2.43 13.41
N GLU A 102 4.55 -1.84 14.56
CA GLU A 102 3.72 -0.81 15.19
C GLU A 102 4.32 0.60 15.06
N THR A 103 5.41 0.74 14.30
CA THR A 103 6.12 2.02 14.16
C THR A 103 5.81 2.64 12.80
N LYS A 104 5.37 3.89 12.80
CA LYS A 104 5.21 4.69 11.59
C LYS A 104 6.59 5.05 11.02
N VAL A 105 6.85 4.65 9.78
CA VAL A 105 8.09 4.93 9.05
C VAL A 105 7.83 6.00 8.02
N MET A 106 8.35 7.19 8.24
CA MET A 106 8.21 8.31 7.32
C MET A 106 9.03 8.07 6.05
N LEU A 107 8.44 8.39 4.91
CA LEU A 107 9.08 8.36 3.60
C LEU A 107 9.34 9.79 3.11
N ASN A 108 10.26 9.93 2.18
CA ASN A 108 10.62 11.23 1.59
C ASN A 108 9.62 11.61 0.47
N ASN A 109 8.33 11.62 0.83
CA ASN A 109 7.23 11.94 -0.06
C ASN A 109 6.29 12.96 0.61
N GLN A 110 5.67 13.80 -0.21
CA GLN A 110 4.59 14.66 0.24
C GLN A 110 3.31 13.85 0.45
N LEU A 111 2.48 14.29 1.39
CA LEU A 111 1.15 13.72 1.57
C LEU A 111 0.25 14.13 0.40
N VAL A 112 -0.20 13.16 -0.37
CA VAL A 112 -1.15 13.35 -1.47
C VAL A 112 -2.34 12.44 -1.24
N ALA A 113 -3.52 13.01 -1.10
CA ALA A 113 -4.74 12.24 -0.92
C ALA A 113 -5.04 11.40 -2.18
N PRO A 114 -5.38 10.11 -2.05
CA PRO A 114 -5.88 9.34 -3.18
C PRO A 114 -7.06 10.04 -3.84
N ARG A 115 -7.16 9.90 -5.15
CA ARG A 115 -8.13 10.59 -6.01
C ARG A 115 -7.85 12.07 -6.26
N THR A 116 -6.70 12.60 -5.84
CA THR A 116 -6.23 13.91 -6.31
C THR A 116 -6.17 13.89 -7.83
N LYS A 117 -6.77 14.87 -8.45
CA LYS A 117 -6.86 14.99 -9.91
C LYS A 117 -5.73 15.87 -10.44
N LEU A 118 -5.52 15.79 -11.74
CA LEU A 118 -4.68 16.77 -12.42
C LEU A 118 -5.29 18.17 -12.26
N ASP A 119 -4.44 19.17 -12.06
CA ASP A 119 -4.89 20.57 -12.05
C ASP A 119 -5.60 20.88 -13.38
N SER A 120 -6.76 21.52 -13.29
CA SER A 120 -7.58 21.86 -14.46
C SER A 120 -6.89 22.82 -15.45
N LEU A 121 -5.87 23.54 -15.01
CA LEU A 121 -5.07 24.45 -15.83
C LEU A 121 -3.77 23.81 -16.32
N ALA A 122 -3.44 22.59 -15.85
CA ALA A 122 -2.23 21.89 -16.28
C ALA A 122 -2.37 21.35 -17.70
N ASP A 123 -1.29 21.41 -18.46
CA ASP A 123 -1.21 20.74 -19.75
C ASP A 123 -1.12 19.21 -19.53
N PRO A 124 -2.10 18.42 -19.99
CA PRO A 124 -2.09 16.97 -19.80
C PRO A 124 -1.01 16.25 -20.61
N TYR A 125 -0.41 16.91 -21.59
CA TYR A 125 0.71 16.34 -22.38
C TYR A 125 2.09 16.72 -21.84
N ASN A 126 2.17 17.63 -20.87
CA ASN A 126 3.41 17.98 -20.19
C ASN A 126 3.70 17.02 -19.03
N GLU A 127 4.84 16.34 -19.03
CA GLU A 127 5.27 15.44 -17.95
C GLU A 127 5.36 16.14 -16.59
N GLU A 128 5.74 17.42 -16.57
CA GLU A 128 5.87 18.19 -15.34
C GLU A 128 4.54 18.32 -14.58
N SER A 129 3.40 18.25 -15.28
CA SER A 129 2.07 18.28 -14.68
C SER A 129 1.80 17.08 -13.75
N TYR A 130 2.60 16.03 -13.84
CA TYR A 130 2.42 14.77 -13.09
C TYR A 130 3.44 14.57 -11.96
N LEU A 131 4.34 15.52 -11.71
CA LEU A 131 5.41 15.38 -10.71
C LEU A 131 4.88 15.12 -9.29
N LEU A 132 3.69 15.64 -8.96
CA LEU A 132 3.04 15.38 -7.68
C LEU A 132 2.72 13.88 -7.46
N PHE A 133 2.54 13.13 -8.53
CA PHE A 133 2.13 11.72 -8.49
C PHE A 133 3.30 10.73 -8.63
N THR A 134 4.51 11.22 -8.91
CA THR A 134 5.73 10.39 -8.97
C THR A 134 6.80 11.08 -8.16
N GLN A 135 7.04 10.58 -6.95
CA GLN A 135 7.90 11.24 -5.96
C GLN A 135 9.20 10.46 -5.73
N ASN A 136 9.73 10.44 -4.49
CA ASN A 136 11.07 9.90 -4.22
C ASN A 136 11.04 8.43 -3.80
N ASP A 137 10.30 8.11 -2.75
CA ASP A 137 10.29 6.77 -2.15
C ASP A 137 9.12 5.94 -2.68
N TYR A 138 9.41 5.02 -3.59
CA TYR A 138 8.44 4.10 -4.17
C TYR A 138 8.15 2.93 -3.22
N ALA A 139 6.95 2.86 -2.69
CA ALA A 139 6.59 1.88 -1.67
C ALA A 139 6.79 0.41 -2.08
N PRO A 140 6.47 -0.02 -3.32
CA PRO A 140 6.73 -1.40 -3.71
C PRO A 140 8.22 -1.78 -3.63
N GLN A 141 9.14 -0.86 -3.95
CA GLN A 141 10.57 -1.08 -3.79
C GLN A 141 10.97 -1.20 -2.33
N LYS A 142 10.46 -0.32 -1.46
CA LYS A 142 10.72 -0.39 -0.01
C LYS A 142 10.19 -1.69 0.60
N ILE A 143 9.03 -2.14 0.16
CA ILE A 143 8.44 -3.42 0.57
C ILE A 143 9.32 -4.59 0.12
N GLN A 144 9.82 -4.56 -1.11
CA GLN A 144 10.72 -5.58 -1.63
C GLN A 144 12.05 -5.62 -0.85
N GLU A 145 12.66 -4.47 -0.55
CA GLU A 145 13.87 -4.37 0.24
C GLU A 145 13.70 -5.05 1.62
N LYS A 146 12.57 -4.80 2.28
CA LYS A 146 12.24 -5.42 3.57
C LYS A 146 11.94 -6.92 3.46
N ALA A 147 11.29 -7.35 2.38
CA ALA A 147 11.08 -8.76 2.10
C ALA A 147 12.39 -9.52 1.94
N LEU A 148 13.31 -9.00 1.13
CA LEU A 148 14.63 -9.60 0.93
C LEU A 148 15.45 -9.63 2.21
N SER A 149 15.41 -8.56 3.00
CA SER A 149 16.07 -8.51 4.31
C SER A 149 15.50 -9.57 5.26
N PHE A 150 14.19 -9.76 5.31
CA PHE A 150 13.57 -10.79 6.14
C PHE A 150 14.02 -12.20 5.71
N ILE A 151 14.06 -12.49 4.41
CA ILE A 151 14.52 -13.77 3.88
C ILE A 151 15.98 -14.03 4.29
N GLU A 152 16.87 -13.05 4.08
CA GLU A 152 18.29 -13.17 4.40
C GLU A 152 18.51 -13.42 5.90
N ASN A 153 17.75 -12.73 6.76
CA ASN A 153 17.86 -12.88 8.21
C ASN A 153 17.29 -14.21 8.74
N ASN A 154 16.47 -14.91 7.97
CA ASN A 154 15.79 -16.14 8.40
C ASN A 154 16.07 -17.35 7.50
N LYS A 155 17.03 -17.26 6.58
CA LYS A 155 17.34 -18.33 5.61
C LYS A 155 17.74 -19.67 6.22
N ASP A 156 18.22 -19.66 7.46
CA ASP A 156 18.71 -20.87 8.15
C ASP A 156 17.66 -21.53 9.06
N VAL A 157 16.43 -20.97 9.08
CA VAL A 157 15.30 -21.50 9.85
C VAL A 157 14.06 -21.60 8.97
N PRO A 158 13.09 -22.45 9.32
CA PRO A 158 11.79 -22.43 8.63
C PRO A 158 11.15 -21.04 8.75
N PHE A 159 10.78 -20.46 7.62
CA PHE A 159 10.06 -19.19 7.62
C PHE A 159 8.85 -19.22 6.71
N PHE A 160 7.90 -18.36 6.97
CA PHE A 160 6.75 -18.08 6.14
C PHE A 160 6.65 -16.59 5.87
N MET A 161 6.53 -16.21 4.61
CA MET A 161 6.27 -14.83 4.20
C MET A 161 5.00 -14.75 3.37
N TYR A 162 4.08 -13.89 3.79
CA TYR A 162 2.96 -13.48 2.96
C TYR A 162 3.32 -12.16 2.26
N TYR A 163 3.70 -12.24 1.00
CA TYR A 163 3.99 -11.07 0.17
C TYR A 163 2.68 -10.53 -0.44
N ALA A 164 2.03 -9.62 0.26
CA ALA A 164 0.78 -8.99 -0.12
C ALA A 164 1.03 -7.75 -1.01
N SER A 165 1.62 -7.96 -2.19
CA SER A 165 2.00 -6.87 -3.10
C SER A 165 0.84 -5.93 -3.40
N PRO A 166 1.04 -4.59 -3.38
CA PRO A 166 0.06 -3.65 -3.92
C PRO A 166 -0.04 -3.70 -5.44
N LEU A 167 0.99 -4.21 -6.14
CA LEU A 167 1.03 -4.30 -7.60
C LEU A 167 0.31 -5.55 -8.12
N PRO A 168 -0.31 -5.49 -9.30
CA PRO A 168 -0.44 -4.35 -10.23
C PRO A 168 -1.76 -3.57 -10.05
N HIS A 169 -2.23 -3.41 -8.82
CA HIS A 169 -3.45 -2.63 -8.55
C HIS A 169 -3.20 -1.15 -8.82
N LEU A 170 -4.21 -0.44 -9.32
CA LEU A 170 -4.18 1.01 -9.52
C LEU A 170 -3.91 1.76 -8.20
N PRO A 171 -3.30 2.94 -8.22
CA PRO A 171 -3.01 3.80 -9.37
C PRO A 171 -1.82 3.33 -10.20
N LEU A 172 -1.75 3.82 -11.44
CA LEU A 172 -0.59 3.60 -12.31
C LEU A 172 0.55 4.52 -11.85
N GLN A 173 1.49 3.97 -11.12
CA GLN A 173 2.67 4.69 -10.61
C GLN A 173 3.87 3.74 -10.64
N ALA A 174 4.95 4.19 -11.24
CA ALA A 174 6.22 3.48 -11.26
C ALA A 174 7.39 4.48 -11.34
N PRO A 175 8.60 4.12 -10.93
CA PRO A 175 9.79 4.96 -11.11
C PRO A 175 10.02 5.32 -12.58
N LYS A 176 10.41 6.58 -12.79
CA LYS A 176 10.54 7.15 -14.15
C LYS A 176 11.44 6.33 -15.05
N GLU A 177 12.54 5.81 -14.55
CA GLU A 177 13.49 5.01 -15.33
C GLU A 177 12.86 3.73 -15.93
N TYR A 178 11.91 3.11 -15.23
CA TYR A 178 11.19 1.95 -15.76
C TYR A 178 10.12 2.37 -16.76
N VAL A 179 9.41 3.46 -16.50
CA VAL A 179 8.43 4.02 -17.44
C VAL A 179 9.10 4.41 -18.76
N ASP A 180 10.24 5.11 -18.71
CA ASP A 180 10.98 5.56 -19.89
C ASP A 180 11.48 4.39 -20.76
N LYS A 181 11.78 3.25 -20.15
CA LYS A 181 12.11 2.03 -20.89
C LYS A 181 10.95 1.58 -21.78
N TYR A 182 9.74 1.54 -21.23
CA TYR A 182 8.57 1.06 -21.98
C TYR A 182 8.00 2.11 -22.94
N ARG A 183 8.12 3.40 -22.63
CA ARG A 183 7.77 4.49 -23.57
C ARG A 183 8.48 4.35 -24.91
N LYS A 184 9.77 4.01 -24.89
CA LYS A 184 10.57 3.80 -26.13
C LYS A 184 10.01 2.68 -27.00
N ILE A 185 9.33 1.73 -26.40
CA ILE A 185 8.76 0.56 -27.10
C ILE A 185 7.32 0.85 -27.55
N LEU A 186 6.52 1.50 -26.70
CA LEU A 186 5.08 1.69 -26.91
C LEU A 186 4.74 2.97 -27.67
N GLY A 187 5.68 3.94 -27.72
CA GLY A 187 5.47 5.23 -28.38
C GLY A 187 4.58 6.18 -27.60
N GLU A 188 3.97 7.14 -28.29
CA GLU A 188 3.08 8.14 -27.67
C GLU A 188 1.76 7.52 -27.21
N GLU A 189 1.21 8.10 -26.14
CA GLU A 189 -0.01 7.64 -25.49
C GLU A 189 -0.90 8.83 -25.10
N GLU A 190 -2.21 8.59 -25.10
CA GLU A 190 -3.16 9.51 -24.49
C GLU A 190 -2.99 9.51 -22.98
N PRO A 191 -2.89 10.68 -22.35
CA PRO A 191 -2.77 10.78 -20.91
C PRO A 191 -4.08 10.41 -20.21
N TYR A 192 -3.97 9.81 -19.04
CA TYR A 192 -5.08 9.65 -18.10
C TYR A 192 -5.08 10.81 -17.11
N VAL A 193 -6.12 11.62 -17.13
CA VAL A 193 -6.23 12.86 -16.33
C VAL A 193 -6.89 12.68 -14.96
N GLY A 194 -7.21 11.44 -14.57
CA GLY A 194 -7.81 11.17 -13.25
C GLY A 194 -9.33 11.35 -13.20
N ASN A 195 -10.03 11.08 -14.27
CA ASN A 195 -11.49 11.22 -14.33
C ASN A 195 -12.24 10.32 -13.34
N ASP A 196 -11.67 9.15 -13.08
CA ASP A 196 -12.20 8.18 -12.11
C ASP A 196 -11.54 8.33 -10.73
N SER A 197 -11.37 7.25 -10.01
CA SER A 197 -10.96 7.26 -8.61
C SER A 197 -9.44 7.21 -8.37
N TYR A 198 -8.62 7.17 -9.42
CA TYR A 198 -7.18 6.97 -9.32
C TYR A 198 -6.40 8.19 -9.81
N PHE A 199 -5.12 8.26 -9.45
CA PHE A 199 -4.24 9.35 -9.85
C PHE A 199 -4.10 9.45 -11.36
N PRO A 200 -3.96 10.67 -11.89
CA PRO A 200 -3.62 10.89 -13.27
C PRO A 200 -2.25 10.33 -13.61
N ASN A 201 -2.07 9.97 -14.88
CA ASN A 201 -0.80 9.42 -15.37
C ASN A 201 -0.57 9.86 -16.82
N ARG A 202 0.66 10.33 -17.14
CA ARG A 202 1.00 10.79 -18.49
C ARG A 202 1.12 9.64 -19.50
N TYR A 203 1.63 8.48 -19.08
CA TYR A 203 1.93 7.33 -19.92
C TYR A 203 1.32 6.05 -19.34
N PRO A 204 0.00 5.90 -19.38
CA PRO A 204 -0.69 4.82 -18.65
C PRO A 204 -0.27 3.42 -19.07
N ARG A 205 -0.07 3.15 -20.36
CA ARG A 205 0.37 1.83 -20.85
C ARG A 205 1.82 1.52 -20.49
N ALA A 206 2.70 2.51 -20.66
CA ALA A 206 4.11 2.36 -20.31
C ALA A 206 4.28 2.19 -18.78
N THR A 207 3.51 2.93 -17.98
CA THR A 207 3.54 2.80 -16.53
C THR A 207 3.00 1.44 -16.08
N TYR A 208 1.91 0.97 -16.67
CA TYR A 208 1.41 -0.38 -16.37
C TYR A 208 2.43 -1.47 -16.71
N ALA A 209 3.14 -1.32 -17.81
CA ALA A 209 4.19 -2.27 -18.20
C ALA A 209 5.44 -2.18 -17.29
N ALA A 210 5.64 -1.04 -16.62
CA ALA A 210 6.73 -0.80 -15.68
C ALA A 210 6.46 -1.31 -14.25
N MET A 211 5.18 -1.47 -13.89
CA MET A 211 4.73 -2.02 -12.61
C MET A 211 4.90 -3.53 -12.54
#